data_420cd890ff1078749642e1842cfbebfc
#
_entry.id   420cd890ff1078749642e1842cfbebfc
#
_cell.length_a   1.000
_cell.length_b   1.000
_cell.length_c   1.000
_cell.angle_alpha   90.00
_cell.angle_beta   90.00
_cell.angle_gamma   90.00
#
_symmetry.space_group_name_H-M   'P 1'
#
loop_
_entity.id
_entity.type
_entity.pdbx_description
1 polymer ?
#
loop_
_entity_poly.entity_id
_entity_poly.type
_entity_poly.pdbx_seq_one_letter_code
_entity_poly.pdbx_strand_id
1 'polypeptide(L)'
;MNTKDSLIQLVDRFQQLKTDGGLNKSSEATMRAWIDELLAIFGWDVQNTHQVLTEHTLGKDERQRLHDIGSTNTRPDYTLVNGNVALAFVDAKSLDVDIKNDKSVAFQIRSYGWSVGAQYSIVTNFDTLAIYDCQCMPRVDDDANVARLRFYDSTEYVDNYEILHMFLLRENIITKKLEYSHSEQESLDYNFSRFLGEIRIKLAESIIRNNRYEDLDLVSSFVQTIINRILFIRVCESKGLEKEGLLQDYMNDDFWTRFKNSSYFEFYEHYDGPMFNRINPLQSLVVDNDTLGDFVSKLYYPSPYRFDVIPVKTLSDIYDLFLGYRLVLNNGVVSDQLKEEFKKSNGAVTTPEMLVHKVIECTMPTDVIDSMSITELLNL
;
A
#
# COMPACT_ATOMS: atom_id res chain seq x y z
N MET A 1 -9.03 -24.92 -25.02
CA MET A 1 -9.21 -23.65 -25.74
C MET A 1 -8.27 -22.67 -25.09
N ASN A 2 -7.55 -21.84 -25.82
CA ASN A 2 -6.65 -20.85 -25.21
C ASN A 2 -7.51 -19.77 -24.54
N THR A 3 -7.09 -19.23 -23.40
CA THR A 3 -7.79 -18.16 -22.66
C THR A 3 -8.13 -16.96 -23.57
N LYS A 4 -7.21 -16.58 -24.47
CA LYS A 4 -7.44 -15.50 -25.44
C LYS A 4 -8.54 -15.80 -26.43
N ASP A 5 -8.61 -17.03 -26.96
CA ASP A 5 -9.65 -17.44 -27.90
C ASP A 5 -11.03 -17.42 -27.23
N SER A 6 -11.11 -17.83 -25.96
CA SER A 6 -12.33 -17.78 -25.17
C SER A 6 -12.80 -16.34 -24.93
N LEU A 7 -11.86 -15.43 -24.67
CA LEU A 7 -12.17 -14.01 -24.52
C LEU A 7 -12.71 -13.40 -25.82
N ILE A 8 -12.11 -13.73 -26.98
CA ILE A 8 -12.58 -13.28 -28.30
C ILE A 8 -14.05 -13.70 -28.49
N GLN A 9 -14.38 -14.98 -28.25
CA GLN A 9 -15.72 -15.46 -28.42
C GLN A 9 -16.74 -14.81 -27.48
N LEU A 10 -16.33 -14.53 -26.24
CA LEU A 10 -17.18 -13.86 -25.26
C LEU A 10 -17.47 -12.42 -25.69
N VAL A 11 -16.45 -11.67 -26.12
CA VAL A 11 -16.57 -10.30 -26.60
C VAL A 11 -17.43 -10.23 -27.86
N ASP A 12 -17.19 -11.09 -28.85
CA ASP A 12 -17.97 -11.12 -30.11
C ASP A 12 -19.44 -11.36 -29.82
N ARG A 13 -19.75 -12.34 -28.96
CA ARG A 13 -21.13 -12.66 -28.57
C ARG A 13 -21.79 -11.47 -27.84
N PHE A 14 -21.08 -10.80 -26.97
CA PHE A 14 -21.58 -9.61 -26.27
C PHE A 14 -21.88 -8.47 -27.26
N GLN A 15 -20.93 -8.16 -28.15
CA GLN A 15 -21.06 -7.08 -29.12
C GLN A 15 -22.19 -7.32 -30.11
N GLN A 16 -22.38 -8.59 -30.55
CA GLN A 16 -23.49 -8.94 -31.39
C GLN A 16 -24.82 -8.70 -30.68
N LEU A 17 -24.96 -9.20 -29.44
CA LEU A 17 -26.19 -9.04 -28.66
C LEU A 17 -26.50 -7.58 -28.36
N LYS A 18 -25.45 -6.76 -28.11
CA LYS A 18 -25.55 -5.31 -27.91
C LYS A 18 -26.06 -4.61 -29.18
N THR A 19 -25.53 -4.97 -30.35
CA THR A 19 -25.92 -4.43 -31.66
C THR A 19 -27.37 -4.79 -32.02
N ASP A 20 -27.76 -6.00 -31.68
CA ASP A 20 -29.13 -6.50 -31.93
C ASP A 20 -30.16 -5.90 -30.94
N GLY A 21 -29.73 -5.04 -30.00
CA GLY A 21 -30.59 -4.41 -29.01
C GLY A 21 -31.01 -5.32 -27.86
N GLY A 22 -30.47 -6.55 -27.78
CA GLY A 22 -30.79 -7.51 -26.74
C GLY A 22 -30.34 -7.17 -25.35
N LEU A 23 -29.43 -6.19 -25.22
CA LEU A 23 -28.91 -5.70 -23.95
C LEU A 23 -29.48 -4.33 -23.51
N ASN A 24 -30.47 -3.79 -24.22
CA ASN A 24 -31.07 -2.52 -23.88
C ASN A 24 -31.65 -2.54 -22.46
N LYS A 25 -31.20 -1.62 -21.59
CA LYS A 25 -31.58 -1.52 -20.17
C LYS A 25 -31.27 -2.77 -19.34
N SER A 26 -30.19 -3.48 -19.67
CA SER A 26 -29.77 -4.64 -18.91
C SER A 26 -29.39 -4.25 -17.48
N SER A 27 -30.01 -4.94 -16.53
CA SER A 27 -29.77 -4.76 -15.11
C SER A 27 -28.39 -5.28 -14.71
N GLU A 28 -27.90 -4.89 -13.57
CA GLU A 28 -26.69 -5.43 -12.95
C GLU A 28 -26.70 -6.97 -12.91
N ALA A 29 -27.83 -7.59 -12.53
CA ALA A 29 -27.98 -9.05 -12.51
C ALA A 29 -27.74 -9.68 -13.89
N THR A 30 -28.13 -9.01 -14.99
CA THR A 30 -27.84 -9.47 -16.35
C THR A 30 -26.34 -9.33 -16.66
N MET A 31 -25.71 -8.25 -16.23
CA MET A 31 -24.28 -8.03 -16.46
C MET A 31 -23.42 -9.00 -15.66
N ARG A 32 -23.86 -9.43 -14.47
CA ARG A 32 -23.15 -10.44 -13.68
C ARG A 32 -22.94 -11.75 -14.45
N ALA A 33 -23.86 -12.18 -15.27
CA ALA A 33 -23.67 -13.39 -16.08
C ALA A 33 -22.47 -13.30 -17.04
N TRP A 34 -22.24 -12.11 -17.62
CA TRP A 34 -21.08 -11.84 -18.48
C TRP A 34 -19.78 -11.71 -17.67
N ILE A 35 -19.88 -11.15 -16.47
CA ILE A 35 -18.75 -11.04 -15.56
C ILE A 35 -18.33 -12.40 -15.02
N ASP A 36 -19.29 -13.28 -14.70
CA ASP A 36 -19.02 -14.65 -14.27
C ASP A 36 -18.25 -15.43 -15.35
N GLU A 37 -18.66 -15.30 -16.62
CA GLU A 37 -17.94 -15.92 -17.72
C GLU A 37 -16.54 -15.32 -17.93
N LEU A 38 -16.41 -13.99 -17.78
CA LEU A 38 -15.12 -13.33 -17.85
C LEU A 38 -14.18 -13.85 -16.75
N LEU A 39 -14.64 -13.92 -15.51
CA LEU A 39 -13.86 -14.46 -14.39
C LEU A 39 -13.50 -15.94 -14.62
N ALA A 40 -14.42 -16.74 -15.14
CA ALA A 40 -14.17 -18.15 -15.45
C ALA A 40 -13.08 -18.33 -16.53
N ILE A 41 -13.04 -17.48 -17.56
CA ILE A 41 -11.98 -17.47 -18.59
C ILE A 41 -10.60 -17.26 -17.96
N PHE A 42 -10.53 -16.43 -16.92
CA PHE A 42 -9.28 -16.14 -16.20
C PHE A 42 -9.03 -17.08 -14.99
N GLY A 43 -9.74 -18.20 -14.92
CA GLY A 43 -9.46 -19.28 -13.99
C GLY A 43 -10.13 -19.17 -12.62
N TRP A 44 -11.12 -18.27 -12.46
CA TRP A 44 -11.92 -18.15 -11.25
C TRP A 44 -13.18 -18.99 -11.34
N ASP A 45 -13.45 -19.79 -10.33
CA ASP A 45 -14.71 -20.52 -10.18
C ASP A 45 -15.61 -19.76 -9.20
N VAL A 46 -16.59 -19.04 -9.77
CA VAL A 46 -17.54 -18.22 -9.01
C VAL A 46 -18.42 -19.05 -8.06
N GLN A 47 -18.57 -20.34 -8.32
CA GLN A 47 -19.32 -21.26 -7.45
C GLN A 47 -18.47 -21.79 -6.28
N ASN A 48 -17.17 -21.60 -6.33
CA ASN A 48 -16.24 -22.06 -5.30
C ASN A 48 -15.94 -20.94 -4.29
N THR A 49 -16.51 -21.03 -3.11
CA THR A 49 -16.35 -20.04 -2.04
C THR A 49 -14.92 -19.91 -1.50
N HIS A 50 -14.01 -20.83 -1.83
CA HIS A 50 -12.58 -20.70 -1.55
C HIS A 50 -11.82 -19.86 -2.60
N GLN A 51 -12.49 -19.47 -3.68
CA GLN A 51 -11.93 -18.64 -4.74
C GLN A 51 -12.68 -17.31 -4.90
N VAL A 52 -14.02 -17.34 -4.82
CA VAL A 52 -14.86 -16.15 -5.00
C VAL A 52 -15.96 -16.15 -3.95
N LEU A 53 -16.04 -15.08 -3.17
CA LEU A 53 -17.17 -14.83 -2.28
C LEU A 53 -18.09 -13.81 -2.98
N THR A 54 -19.34 -14.21 -3.23
CA THR A 54 -20.34 -13.32 -3.83
C THR A 54 -21.17 -12.63 -2.75
N GLU A 55 -21.38 -11.32 -2.91
CA GLU A 55 -22.18 -10.49 -2.01
C GLU A 55 -21.83 -10.71 -0.51
N HIS A 56 -20.57 -10.96 -0.22
CA HIS A 56 -20.11 -11.21 1.15
C HIS A 56 -19.96 -9.90 1.92
N THR A 57 -20.56 -9.85 3.11
CA THR A 57 -20.41 -8.69 3.99
C THR A 57 -19.00 -8.68 4.59
N LEU A 58 -18.29 -7.56 4.42
CA LEU A 58 -16.95 -7.35 4.97
C LEU A 58 -16.93 -7.47 6.51
N GLY A 59 -15.78 -7.80 7.05
CA GLY A 59 -15.56 -7.96 8.48
C GLY A 59 -15.85 -6.68 9.29
N LYS A 60 -15.81 -6.76 10.61
CA LYS A 60 -16.14 -5.63 11.49
C LYS A 60 -15.16 -4.48 11.32
N ASP A 61 -13.85 -4.79 11.25
CA ASP A 61 -12.79 -3.78 11.18
C ASP A 61 -12.78 -3.09 9.81
N GLU A 62 -13.00 -3.85 8.73
CA GLU A 62 -13.12 -3.30 7.38
C GLU A 62 -14.35 -2.38 7.27
N ARG A 63 -15.48 -2.76 7.84
CA ARG A 63 -16.68 -1.92 7.86
C ARG A 63 -16.47 -0.63 8.66
N GLN A 64 -15.71 -0.69 9.76
CA GLN A 64 -15.36 0.51 10.51
C GLN A 64 -14.50 1.45 9.66
N ARG A 65 -13.49 0.93 8.98
CA ARG A 65 -12.65 1.72 8.06
C ARG A 65 -13.46 2.36 6.93
N LEU A 66 -14.42 1.61 6.36
CA LEU A 66 -15.32 2.16 5.34
C LEU A 66 -16.17 3.30 5.89
N HIS A 67 -16.73 3.13 7.08
CA HIS A 67 -17.51 4.18 7.74
C HIS A 67 -16.67 5.43 8.00
N ASP A 68 -15.43 5.27 8.42
CA ASP A 68 -14.50 6.38 8.74
C ASP A 68 -14.17 7.25 7.53
N ILE A 69 -14.19 6.69 6.31
CA ILE A 69 -14.01 7.44 5.06
C ILE A 69 -15.34 7.88 4.41
N GLY A 70 -16.47 7.67 5.08
CA GLY A 70 -17.79 8.06 4.58
C GLY A 70 -18.43 7.07 3.59
N SER A 71 -17.90 5.85 3.48
CA SER A 71 -18.52 4.79 2.69
C SER A 71 -19.59 4.05 3.51
N THR A 72 -20.77 3.89 2.92
CA THR A 72 -21.86 3.11 3.51
C THR A 72 -22.00 1.71 2.92
N ASN A 73 -21.37 1.46 1.79
CA ASN A 73 -21.40 0.18 1.11
C ASN A 73 -20.40 -0.79 1.76
N THR A 74 -20.89 -1.93 2.23
CA THR A 74 -20.08 -2.91 2.97
C THR A 74 -20.14 -4.31 2.37
N ARG A 75 -20.73 -4.43 1.17
CA ARG A 75 -21.02 -5.70 0.53
C ARG A 75 -20.67 -5.65 -0.95
N PRO A 76 -19.41 -5.97 -1.29
CA PRO A 76 -18.97 -6.05 -2.70
C PRO A 76 -19.66 -7.22 -3.40
N ASP A 77 -19.84 -7.13 -4.73
CA ASP A 77 -20.46 -8.18 -5.53
C ASP A 77 -19.60 -9.43 -5.58
N TYR A 78 -18.32 -9.28 -5.81
CA TYR A 78 -17.34 -10.37 -5.81
C TYR A 78 -16.11 -9.98 -5.00
N THR A 79 -15.71 -10.87 -4.11
CA THR A 79 -14.41 -10.83 -3.44
C THR A 79 -13.58 -12.00 -3.96
N LEU A 80 -12.49 -11.71 -4.66
CA LEU A 80 -11.54 -12.72 -5.12
C LEU A 80 -10.63 -13.07 -3.95
N VAL A 81 -10.59 -14.36 -3.58
CA VAL A 81 -9.88 -14.80 -2.37
C VAL A 81 -8.88 -15.91 -2.65
N ASN A 82 -7.89 -16.02 -1.78
CA ASN A 82 -7.07 -17.22 -1.62
C ASN A 82 -7.22 -17.69 -0.17
N GLY A 83 -7.99 -18.72 0.03
CA GLY A 83 -8.41 -19.15 1.37
C GLY A 83 -9.20 -18.05 2.09
N ASN A 84 -8.65 -17.52 3.18
CA ASN A 84 -9.29 -16.46 3.97
C ASN A 84 -8.78 -15.04 3.63
N VAL A 85 -7.91 -14.90 2.64
CA VAL A 85 -7.30 -13.61 2.28
C VAL A 85 -8.02 -13.03 1.07
N ALA A 86 -8.59 -11.84 1.22
CA ALA A 86 -9.13 -11.07 0.10
C ALA A 86 -7.97 -10.48 -0.73
N LEU A 87 -7.97 -10.77 -2.04
CA LEU A 87 -6.92 -10.36 -2.97
C LEU A 87 -7.33 -9.13 -3.77
N ALA A 88 -8.57 -9.12 -4.28
CA ALA A 88 -9.14 -8.02 -5.06
C ALA A 88 -10.67 -8.08 -5.00
N PHE A 89 -11.32 -6.98 -5.37
CA PHE A 89 -12.78 -6.91 -5.51
C PHE A 89 -13.18 -6.67 -6.95
N VAL A 90 -14.30 -7.23 -7.33
CA VAL A 90 -14.98 -6.90 -8.59
C VAL A 90 -16.40 -6.45 -8.27
N ASP A 91 -16.77 -5.28 -8.75
CA ASP A 91 -18.09 -4.71 -8.54
C ASP A 91 -18.82 -4.62 -9.87
N ALA A 92 -20.00 -5.19 -9.93
CA ALA A 92 -20.83 -5.22 -11.12
C ALA A 92 -21.70 -3.96 -11.19
N LYS A 93 -21.93 -3.46 -12.39
CA LYS A 93 -22.83 -2.34 -12.63
C LYS A 93 -23.83 -2.68 -13.75
N SER A 94 -24.98 -2.02 -13.74
CA SER A 94 -25.89 -2.06 -14.88
C SER A 94 -25.28 -1.35 -16.10
N LEU A 95 -25.75 -1.71 -17.27
CA LEU A 95 -25.18 -1.25 -18.54
C LEU A 95 -25.27 0.28 -18.74
N ASP A 96 -26.22 0.93 -18.09
CA ASP A 96 -26.45 2.38 -18.16
C ASP A 96 -25.56 3.21 -17.22
N VAL A 97 -24.75 2.58 -16.37
CA VAL A 97 -23.85 3.29 -15.46
C VAL A 97 -22.61 3.76 -16.20
N ASP A 98 -22.31 5.05 -16.11
CA ASP A 98 -21.09 5.67 -16.65
C ASP A 98 -19.89 5.41 -15.74
N ILE A 99 -19.32 4.19 -15.83
CA ILE A 99 -18.14 3.79 -15.02
C ILE A 99 -16.96 4.75 -15.24
N LYS A 100 -16.87 5.40 -16.41
CA LYS A 100 -15.76 6.29 -16.75
C LYS A 100 -15.74 7.56 -15.92
N ASN A 101 -16.91 8.13 -15.65
CA ASN A 101 -17.03 9.49 -15.10
C ASN A 101 -17.76 9.53 -13.74
N ASP A 102 -18.39 8.45 -13.31
CA ASP A 102 -19.11 8.42 -12.04
C ASP A 102 -18.14 8.30 -10.85
N LYS A 103 -18.01 9.41 -10.09
CA LYS A 103 -17.17 9.52 -8.89
C LYS A 103 -17.59 8.56 -7.79
N SER A 104 -18.89 8.30 -7.64
CA SER A 104 -19.42 7.43 -6.60
C SER A 104 -19.04 5.98 -6.83
N VAL A 105 -19.05 5.54 -8.10
CA VAL A 105 -18.59 4.22 -8.53
C VAL A 105 -17.10 4.05 -8.25
N ALA A 106 -16.28 5.03 -8.65
CA ALA A 106 -14.85 5.01 -8.41
C ALA A 106 -14.52 5.00 -6.90
N PHE A 107 -15.20 5.83 -6.12
CA PHE A 107 -15.05 5.86 -4.67
C PHE A 107 -15.44 4.53 -4.03
N GLN A 108 -16.57 3.94 -4.42
CA GLN A 108 -17.06 2.67 -3.88
C GLN A 108 -16.05 1.55 -4.07
N ILE A 109 -15.59 1.33 -5.30
CA ILE A 109 -14.69 0.19 -5.61
C ILE A 109 -13.30 0.35 -4.98
N ARG A 110 -12.77 1.56 -4.95
CA ARG A 110 -11.51 1.89 -4.26
C ARG A 110 -11.64 1.65 -2.76
N SER A 111 -12.78 2.04 -2.17
CA SER A 111 -13.03 1.89 -0.73
C SER A 111 -13.00 0.43 -0.29
N TYR A 112 -13.59 -0.48 -1.06
CA TYR A 112 -13.52 -1.91 -0.76
C TYR A 112 -12.08 -2.40 -0.71
N GLY A 113 -11.30 -2.17 -1.76
CA GLY A 113 -9.92 -2.62 -1.83
C GLY A 113 -9.04 -2.01 -0.73
N TRP A 114 -9.19 -0.70 -0.52
CA TRP A 114 -8.46 0.01 0.53
C TRP A 114 -8.77 -0.54 1.93
N SER A 115 -10.02 -0.87 2.23
CA SER A 115 -10.43 -1.33 3.56
C SER A 115 -9.78 -2.65 3.99
N VAL A 116 -9.38 -3.50 3.04
CA VAL A 116 -8.69 -4.78 3.29
C VAL A 116 -7.21 -4.74 2.94
N GLY A 117 -6.72 -3.63 2.37
CA GLY A 117 -5.33 -3.50 1.91
C GLY A 117 -5.04 -4.24 0.61
N ALA A 118 -6.05 -4.47 -0.24
CA ALA A 118 -5.85 -5.01 -1.58
C ALA A 118 -5.04 -4.04 -2.45
N GLN A 119 -4.25 -4.55 -3.39
CA GLN A 119 -3.49 -3.70 -4.30
C GLN A 119 -4.40 -2.93 -5.24
N TYR A 120 -5.42 -3.58 -5.79
CA TYR A 120 -6.34 -3.00 -6.76
C TYR A 120 -7.74 -3.62 -6.64
N SER A 121 -8.69 -2.99 -7.31
CA SER A 121 -10.05 -3.49 -7.47
C SER A 121 -10.57 -3.14 -8.85
N ILE A 122 -11.60 -3.85 -9.29
CA ILE A 122 -12.17 -3.75 -10.63
C ILE A 122 -13.63 -3.40 -10.53
N VAL A 123 -14.09 -2.46 -11.34
CA VAL A 123 -15.52 -2.23 -11.57
C VAL A 123 -15.83 -2.42 -13.04
N THR A 124 -16.92 -3.10 -13.33
CA THR A 124 -17.30 -3.41 -14.71
C THR A 124 -18.80 -3.63 -14.88
N ASN A 125 -19.30 -3.25 -16.03
CA ASN A 125 -20.59 -3.69 -16.56
C ASN A 125 -20.40 -4.58 -17.81
N PHE A 126 -19.25 -5.19 -17.96
CA PHE A 126 -18.73 -5.91 -19.11
C PHE A 126 -18.50 -5.04 -20.36
N ASP A 127 -19.40 -4.10 -20.68
CA ASP A 127 -19.22 -3.16 -21.80
C ASP A 127 -18.00 -2.24 -21.56
N THR A 128 -17.81 -1.85 -20.31
CA THR A 128 -16.64 -1.09 -19.85
C THR A 128 -16.07 -1.73 -18.59
N LEU A 129 -14.76 -1.61 -18.43
CA LEU A 129 -14.01 -2.10 -17.28
C LEU A 129 -12.99 -1.06 -16.83
N ALA A 130 -13.00 -0.77 -15.53
CA ALA A 130 -12.00 0.08 -14.92
C ALA A 130 -11.28 -0.66 -13.80
N ILE A 131 -9.96 -0.49 -13.73
CA ILE A 131 -9.08 -1.03 -12.69
C ILE A 131 -8.55 0.14 -11.89
N TYR A 132 -8.70 0.08 -10.58
CA TYR A 132 -8.29 1.13 -9.66
C TYR A 132 -7.23 0.64 -8.68
N ASP A 133 -6.22 1.49 -8.44
CA ASP A 133 -5.27 1.32 -7.34
C ASP A 133 -6.00 1.55 -6.00
N CYS A 134 -5.86 0.61 -5.08
CA CYS A 134 -6.49 0.67 -3.77
C CYS A 134 -5.49 0.92 -2.63
N GLN A 135 -4.23 1.19 -2.94
CA GLN A 135 -3.21 1.49 -1.93
C GLN A 135 -3.34 2.92 -1.39
N CYS A 136 -3.97 3.82 -2.16
CA CYS A 136 -4.28 5.19 -1.72
C CYS A 136 -5.66 5.27 -1.10
N MET A 137 -5.77 5.95 0.04
CA MET A 137 -7.06 6.21 0.70
C MET A 137 -8.00 6.98 -0.23
N PRO A 138 -9.19 6.44 -0.56
CA PRO A 138 -10.15 7.15 -1.39
C PRO A 138 -10.82 8.29 -0.60
N ARG A 139 -11.16 9.36 -1.32
CA ARG A 139 -11.92 10.50 -0.78
C ARG A 139 -13.24 10.66 -1.55
N VAL A 140 -14.27 11.10 -0.86
CA VAL A 140 -15.61 11.30 -1.44
C VAL A 140 -15.61 12.32 -2.58
N ASP A 141 -14.69 13.30 -2.53
CA ASP A 141 -14.54 14.37 -3.51
C ASP A 141 -13.56 14.05 -4.64
N ASP A 142 -12.90 12.88 -4.61
CA ASP A 142 -12.01 12.44 -5.69
C ASP A 142 -12.76 12.38 -7.04
N ASP A 143 -12.11 12.81 -8.11
CA ASP A 143 -12.61 12.59 -9.46
C ASP A 143 -12.54 11.10 -9.85
N ALA A 144 -13.40 10.66 -10.76
CA ALA A 144 -13.50 9.27 -11.17
C ALA A 144 -12.21 8.69 -11.80
N ASN A 145 -11.29 9.54 -12.26
CA ASN A 145 -10.00 9.14 -12.80
C ASN A 145 -8.89 9.04 -11.74
N VAL A 146 -9.13 9.48 -10.51
CA VAL A 146 -8.14 9.40 -9.41
C VAL A 146 -7.86 7.93 -9.11
N ALA A 147 -6.58 7.57 -9.08
CA ALA A 147 -6.10 6.20 -8.86
C ALA A 147 -6.60 5.16 -9.89
N ARG A 148 -7.13 5.59 -11.04
CA ARG A 148 -7.52 4.67 -12.11
C ARG A 148 -6.30 4.22 -12.89
N LEU A 149 -5.98 2.94 -12.79
CA LEU A 149 -4.84 2.34 -13.49
C LEU A 149 -5.13 2.08 -14.96
N ARG A 150 -6.33 1.57 -15.27
CA ARG A 150 -6.74 1.20 -16.62
C ARG A 150 -8.24 1.43 -16.81
N PHE A 151 -8.60 1.70 -18.03
CA PHE A 151 -10.00 1.77 -18.48
C PHE A 151 -10.07 1.21 -19.90
N TYR A 152 -11.01 0.31 -20.14
CA TYR A 152 -11.19 -0.32 -21.44
C TYR A 152 -12.69 -0.42 -21.78
N ASP A 153 -13.00 -0.17 -23.04
CA ASP A 153 -14.25 -0.62 -23.63
C ASP A 153 -14.12 -2.10 -24.01
N SER A 154 -15.22 -2.88 -24.02
CA SER A 154 -15.19 -4.32 -24.32
C SER A 154 -14.60 -4.63 -25.70
N THR A 155 -14.69 -3.72 -26.66
CA THR A 155 -14.04 -3.80 -27.97
C THR A 155 -12.51 -3.79 -27.91
N GLU A 156 -11.94 -3.28 -26.84
CA GLU A 156 -10.49 -3.17 -26.61
C GLU A 156 -9.91 -4.35 -25.80
N TYR A 157 -10.77 -5.25 -25.26
CA TYR A 157 -10.32 -6.34 -24.38
C TYR A 157 -9.34 -7.30 -25.05
N VAL A 158 -9.58 -7.61 -26.32
CA VAL A 158 -8.75 -8.56 -27.09
C VAL A 158 -7.38 -7.97 -27.39
N ASP A 159 -7.33 -6.68 -27.74
CA ASP A 159 -6.07 -5.97 -28.03
C ASP A 159 -5.25 -5.75 -26.75
N ASN A 160 -5.92 -5.60 -25.62
CA ASN A 160 -5.29 -5.42 -24.30
C ASN A 160 -5.26 -6.73 -23.48
N TYR A 161 -5.33 -7.89 -24.14
CA TYR A 161 -5.37 -9.19 -23.49
C TYR A 161 -4.26 -9.40 -22.44
N GLU A 162 -3.02 -9.03 -22.75
CA GLU A 162 -1.88 -9.23 -21.84
C GLU A 162 -2.05 -8.45 -20.52
N ILE A 163 -2.64 -7.26 -20.59
CA ILE A 163 -2.91 -6.43 -19.41
C ILE A 163 -4.07 -7.02 -18.62
N LEU A 164 -5.17 -7.39 -19.28
CA LEU A 164 -6.29 -8.07 -18.62
C LEU A 164 -5.84 -9.39 -17.98
N HIS A 165 -5.00 -10.15 -18.69
CA HIS A 165 -4.41 -11.39 -18.17
C HIS A 165 -3.57 -11.15 -16.91
N MET A 166 -2.81 -10.07 -16.87
CA MET A 166 -2.04 -9.69 -15.69
C MET A 166 -2.94 -9.42 -14.48
N PHE A 167 -4.04 -8.66 -14.65
CA PHE A 167 -4.92 -8.25 -13.56
C PHE A 167 -6.04 -9.25 -13.22
N LEU A 168 -6.40 -10.15 -14.12
CA LEU A 168 -7.54 -11.05 -13.94
C LEU A 168 -7.13 -12.52 -13.74
N LEU A 169 -5.97 -12.97 -14.28
CA LEU A 169 -5.61 -14.37 -14.17
C LEU A 169 -5.36 -14.77 -12.71
N ARG A 170 -6.14 -15.74 -12.25
CA ARG A 170 -6.09 -16.23 -10.86
C ARG A 170 -4.68 -16.62 -10.41
N GLU A 171 -3.93 -17.33 -11.24
CA GLU A 171 -2.57 -17.76 -10.92
C GLU A 171 -1.63 -16.57 -10.70
N ASN A 172 -1.74 -15.51 -11.52
CA ASN A 172 -0.94 -14.30 -11.35
C ASN A 172 -1.26 -13.57 -10.05
N ILE A 173 -2.56 -13.47 -9.72
CA ILE A 173 -3.02 -12.76 -8.52
C ILE A 173 -2.59 -13.49 -7.24
N ILE A 174 -2.58 -14.83 -7.26
CA ILE A 174 -2.18 -15.63 -6.09
C ILE A 174 -0.66 -15.68 -5.91
N THR A 175 0.10 -15.77 -7.00
CA THR A 175 1.54 -16.07 -6.95
C THR A 175 2.42 -14.85 -7.09
N LYS A 176 1.91 -13.76 -7.67
CA LYS A 176 2.70 -12.56 -7.96
C LYS A 176 2.08 -11.35 -7.31
N LYS A 177 2.88 -10.63 -6.54
CA LYS A 177 2.64 -9.21 -6.32
C LYS A 177 2.68 -8.55 -7.69
N LEU A 178 1.55 -7.96 -8.12
CA LEU A 178 1.48 -7.31 -9.42
C LEU A 178 2.41 -6.11 -9.44
N GLU A 179 3.46 -6.19 -10.25
CA GLU A 179 4.28 -5.04 -10.57
C GLU A 179 3.64 -4.32 -11.76
N TYR A 180 2.90 -3.26 -11.48
CA TYR A 180 2.40 -2.34 -12.52
C TYR A 180 2.96 -0.95 -12.28
N SER A 181 3.33 -0.27 -13.37
CA SER A 181 3.69 1.14 -13.26
C SER A 181 2.42 1.93 -12.92
N HIS A 182 2.42 2.58 -11.78
CA HIS A 182 1.39 3.56 -11.43
C HIS A 182 1.33 4.60 -12.55
N SER A 183 0.14 4.84 -13.12
CA SER A 183 -0.06 5.95 -14.05
C SER A 183 0.23 7.24 -13.31
N GLU A 184 0.94 8.17 -13.90
CA GLU A 184 1.31 9.55 -13.55
C GLU A 184 0.94 10.13 -12.16
N GLN A 185 0.12 9.47 -11.35
CA GLN A 185 -0.02 9.68 -9.92
C GLN A 185 1.13 8.94 -9.24
N GLU A 186 1.98 9.74 -8.64
CA GLU A 186 3.12 9.30 -7.83
C GLU A 186 2.71 8.14 -6.93
N SER A 187 3.45 7.02 -6.99
CA SER A 187 3.16 5.85 -6.18
C SER A 187 3.09 6.22 -4.70
N LEU A 188 2.34 5.46 -3.88
CA LEU A 188 2.33 5.64 -2.43
C LEU A 188 3.76 5.67 -1.87
N ASP A 189 4.63 4.82 -2.41
CA ASP A 189 6.06 4.76 -2.06
C ASP A 189 6.78 6.05 -2.39
N TYR A 190 6.51 6.65 -3.56
CA TYR A 190 7.10 7.93 -3.95
C TYR A 190 6.58 9.09 -3.08
N ASN A 191 5.27 9.17 -2.85
CA ASN A 191 4.68 10.19 -1.99
C ASN A 191 5.17 10.09 -0.55
N PHE A 192 5.30 8.86 -0.03
CA PHE A 192 5.83 8.63 1.30
C PHE A 192 7.33 8.97 1.38
N SER A 193 8.11 8.60 0.38
CA SER A 193 9.53 8.95 0.28
C SER A 193 9.74 10.47 0.21
N ARG A 194 8.93 11.18 -0.59
CA ARG A 194 8.95 12.64 -0.67
C ARG A 194 8.59 13.28 0.68
N PHE A 195 7.53 12.82 1.30
CA PHE A 195 7.12 13.27 2.64
C PHE A 195 8.24 13.09 3.65
N LEU A 196 8.90 11.94 3.68
CA LEU A 196 10.01 11.70 4.59
C LEU A 196 11.24 12.56 4.27
N GLY A 197 11.50 12.87 2.99
CA GLY A 197 12.52 13.84 2.58
C GLY A 197 12.23 15.25 3.13
N GLU A 198 10.99 15.71 3.05
CA GLU A 198 10.56 16.99 3.63
C GLU A 198 10.74 17.01 5.16
N ILE A 199 10.34 15.93 5.84
CA ILE A 199 10.53 15.79 7.30
C ILE A 199 12.01 15.77 7.67
N ARG A 200 12.84 15.09 6.89
CA ARG A 200 14.30 15.06 7.09
C ARG A 200 14.90 16.45 7.10
N ILE A 201 14.54 17.29 6.14
CA ILE A 201 15.00 18.69 6.06
C ILE A 201 14.51 19.49 7.26
N LYS A 202 13.22 19.44 7.60
CA LYS A 202 12.63 20.16 8.74
C LYS A 202 13.27 19.76 10.07
N LEU A 203 13.52 18.46 10.30
CA LEU A 203 14.20 17.97 11.49
C LEU A 203 15.65 18.45 11.56
N ALA A 204 16.38 18.44 10.44
CA ALA A 204 17.73 18.94 10.36
C ALA A 204 17.79 20.44 10.69
N GLU A 205 16.90 21.25 10.13
CA GLU A 205 16.77 22.69 10.44
C GLU A 205 16.48 22.93 11.92
N SER A 206 15.56 22.16 12.52
CA SER A 206 15.26 22.23 13.94
C SER A 206 16.49 21.92 14.80
N ILE A 207 17.21 20.84 14.48
CA ILE A 207 18.41 20.43 15.23
C ILE A 207 19.50 21.48 15.10
N ILE A 208 19.82 21.97 13.91
CA ILE A 208 20.84 22.99 13.67
C ILE A 208 20.50 24.27 14.41
N ARG A 209 19.26 24.74 14.32
CA ARG A 209 18.82 25.99 14.97
C ARG A 209 18.91 25.93 16.49
N ASN A 210 18.46 24.81 17.08
CA ASN A 210 18.33 24.72 18.52
C ASN A 210 19.64 24.29 19.24
N ASN A 211 20.54 23.60 18.53
CA ASN A 211 21.73 23.00 19.15
C ASN A 211 23.05 23.55 18.59
N ARG A 212 23.01 24.38 17.55
CA ARG A 212 24.19 25.01 16.92
C ARG A 212 25.21 23.99 16.39
N TYR A 213 24.75 22.86 15.89
CA TYR A 213 25.62 21.88 15.21
C TYR A 213 26.06 22.40 13.85
N GLU A 214 27.36 22.26 13.53
CA GLU A 214 27.97 22.59 12.24
C GLU A 214 28.25 21.34 11.41
N ASP A 215 28.43 20.19 12.07
CA ASP A 215 28.66 18.89 11.41
C ASP A 215 27.35 18.33 10.87
N LEU A 216 27.15 18.47 9.55
CA LEU A 216 25.95 18.03 8.86
C LEU A 216 25.83 16.49 8.74
N ASP A 217 26.95 15.77 8.77
CA ASP A 217 26.93 14.30 8.74
C ASP A 217 26.42 13.79 10.10
N LEU A 218 26.84 14.42 11.20
CA LEU A 218 26.32 14.10 12.52
C LEU A 218 24.84 14.46 12.64
N VAL A 219 24.41 15.62 12.16
CA VAL A 219 23.00 16.03 12.10
C VAL A 219 22.19 15.02 11.28
N SER A 220 22.68 14.61 10.11
CA SER A 220 22.05 13.60 9.27
C SER A 220 21.85 12.28 10.01
N SER A 221 22.85 11.83 10.78
CA SER A 221 22.77 10.64 11.62
C SER A 221 21.68 10.73 12.69
N PHE A 222 21.56 11.88 13.35
CA PHE A 222 20.51 12.10 14.35
C PHE A 222 19.12 12.10 13.73
N VAL A 223 18.93 12.82 12.62
CA VAL A 223 17.67 12.86 11.87
C VAL A 223 17.24 11.45 11.45
N GLN A 224 18.16 10.69 10.86
CA GLN A 224 17.92 9.30 10.45
C GLN A 224 17.48 8.44 11.63
N THR A 225 18.18 8.56 12.78
CA THR A 225 17.84 7.77 13.98
C THR A 225 16.44 8.13 14.50
N ILE A 226 16.07 9.41 14.51
CA ILE A 226 14.75 9.87 14.97
C ILE A 226 13.66 9.31 14.06
N ILE A 227 13.80 9.48 12.74
CA ILE A 227 12.83 9.00 11.76
C ILE A 227 12.67 7.48 11.87
N ASN A 228 13.77 6.73 11.89
CA ASN A 228 13.73 5.27 11.96
C ASN A 228 13.02 4.77 13.23
N ARG A 229 13.30 5.37 14.37
CA ARG A 229 12.66 5.00 15.64
C ARG A 229 11.17 5.29 15.65
N ILE A 230 10.74 6.45 15.13
CA ILE A 230 9.31 6.81 15.04
C ILE A 230 8.60 5.85 14.11
N LEU A 231 9.15 5.57 12.93
CA LEU A 231 8.56 4.63 11.98
C LEU A 231 8.50 3.21 12.54
N PHE A 232 9.57 2.77 13.23
CA PHE A 232 9.59 1.45 13.86
C PHE A 232 8.46 1.30 14.87
N ILE A 233 8.31 2.24 15.81
CA ILE A 233 7.24 2.20 16.81
C ILE A 233 5.87 2.26 16.13
N ARG A 234 5.69 3.08 15.09
CA ARG A 234 4.43 3.14 14.35
C ARG A 234 4.07 1.81 13.68
N VAL A 235 5.07 1.08 13.15
CA VAL A 235 4.87 -0.28 12.63
C VAL A 235 4.52 -1.25 13.75
N CYS A 236 5.19 -1.19 14.89
CA CYS A 236 4.90 -2.03 16.05
C CYS A 236 3.46 -1.83 16.56
N GLU A 237 2.99 -0.57 16.64
CA GLU A 237 1.59 -0.27 16.95
C GLU A 237 0.63 -0.93 15.94
N SER A 238 0.92 -0.81 14.64
CA SER A 238 0.05 -1.35 13.59
C SER A 238 0.00 -2.88 13.56
N LYS A 239 1.01 -3.54 14.14
CA LYS A 239 1.08 -5.00 14.30
C LYS A 239 0.60 -5.48 15.68
N GLY A 240 0.15 -4.57 16.54
CA GLY A 240 -0.31 -4.89 17.90
C GLY A 240 0.82 -5.30 18.86
N LEU A 241 2.08 -4.97 18.53
CA LEU A 241 3.26 -5.17 19.39
C LEU A 241 3.41 -4.06 20.42
N GLU A 242 2.89 -2.88 20.10
CA GLU A 242 2.80 -1.72 20.99
C GLU A 242 1.35 -1.25 21.10
N LYS A 243 1.07 -0.44 22.13
CA LYS A 243 -0.25 0.18 22.32
C LYS A 243 -0.59 1.06 21.11
N GLU A 244 -1.76 0.87 20.53
CA GLU A 244 -2.27 1.72 19.48
C GLU A 244 -2.32 3.19 19.93
N GLY A 245 -1.79 4.10 19.11
CA GLY A 245 -1.75 5.53 19.39
C GLY A 245 -0.69 5.95 20.42
N LEU A 246 0.31 5.13 20.70
CA LEU A 246 1.39 5.43 21.65
C LEU A 246 2.12 6.74 21.31
N LEU A 247 2.49 6.94 20.03
CA LEU A 247 3.13 8.18 19.60
C LEU A 247 2.18 9.39 19.67
N GLN A 248 0.87 9.18 19.46
CA GLN A 248 -0.14 10.24 19.64
C GLN A 248 -0.29 10.63 21.12
N ASP A 249 -0.21 9.67 22.04
CA ASP A 249 -0.23 9.95 23.48
C ASP A 249 0.95 10.86 23.89
N TYR A 250 2.09 10.74 23.22
CA TYR A 250 3.25 11.62 23.49
C TYR A 250 3.00 13.07 23.02
N MET A 251 2.12 13.30 22.04
CA MET A 251 1.79 14.64 21.56
C MET A 251 1.00 15.47 22.58
N ASN A 252 0.40 14.85 23.58
CA ASN A 252 -0.34 15.55 24.64
C ASN A 252 0.57 16.31 25.63
N ASP A 253 1.87 16.03 25.59
CA ASP A 253 2.89 16.64 26.46
C ASP A 253 4.06 17.16 25.61
N ASP A 254 5.25 17.22 26.18
CA ASP A 254 6.50 17.44 25.46
C ASP A 254 6.90 16.15 24.72
N PHE A 255 6.47 16.04 23.47
CA PHE A 255 6.70 14.86 22.64
C PHE A 255 8.17 14.46 22.61
N TRP A 256 9.06 15.42 22.35
CA TRP A 256 10.49 15.13 22.22
C TRP A 256 11.08 14.58 23.51
N THR A 257 10.78 15.20 24.63
CA THR A 257 11.28 14.74 25.93
C THR A 257 10.76 13.34 26.28
N ARG A 258 9.46 13.07 26.05
CA ARG A 258 8.90 11.73 26.28
C ARG A 258 9.51 10.70 25.33
N PHE A 259 9.54 10.99 24.05
CA PHE A 259 10.01 10.04 23.02
C PHE A 259 11.49 9.69 23.20
N LYS A 260 12.36 10.67 23.45
CA LYS A 260 13.78 10.39 23.67
C LYS A 260 14.04 9.59 24.96
N ASN A 261 13.27 9.84 26.01
CA ASN A 261 13.37 9.09 27.27
C ASN A 261 12.89 7.65 27.10
N SER A 262 11.71 7.44 26.52
CA SER A 262 11.22 6.08 26.20
C SER A 262 12.20 5.33 25.28
N SER A 263 12.76 6.00 24.28
CA SER A 263 13.77 5.40 23.39
C SER A 263 15.04 4.98 24.13
N TYR A 264 15.47 5.77 25.12
CA TYR A 264 16.72 5.52 25.85
C TYR A 264 16.57 4.46 26.96
N PHE A 265 15.43 4.39 27.64
CA PHE A 265 15.21 3.53 28.79
C PHE A 265 14.33 2.33 28.44
N GLU A 266 13.09 2.57 27.95
CA GLU A 266 12.09 1.54 27.79
C GLU A 266 12.32 0.71 26.52
N PHE A 267 12.41 1.36 25.36
CA PHE A 267 12.57 0.66 24.08
C PHE A 267 13.95 0.02 23.93
N TYR A 268 15.00 0.60 24.54
CA TYR A 268 16.32 -0.02 24.58
C TYR A 268 16.28 -1.38 25.30
N GLU A 269 15.57 -1.47 26.42
CA GLU A 269 15.45 -2.71 27.19
C GLU A 269 14.49 -3.70 26.56
N HIS A 270 13.45 -3.19 25.90
CA HIS A 270 12.41 -4.05 25.31
C HIS A 270 12.82 -4.66 23.98
N TYR A 271 13.47 -3.88 23.10
CA TYR A 271 13.79 -4.32 21.73
C TYR A 271 15.23 -4.81 21.54
N ASP A 272 16.08 -4.73 22.54
CA ASP A 272 17.47 -5.25 22.59
C ASP A 272 18.19 -5.28 21.22
N GLY A 273 18.28 -4.15 20.55
CA GLY A 273 18.83 -4.10 19.20
C GLY A 273 19.48 -2.77 18.85
N PRO A 274 20.21 -2.69 17.72
CA PRO A 274 20.93 -1.49 17.31
C PRO A 274 20.00 -0.29 17.05
N MET A 275 18.70 -0.50 16.83
CA MET A 275 17.71 0.53 16.57
C MET A 275 17.61 1.53 17.75
N PHE A 276 17.57 1.02 18.97
CA PHE A 276 17.42 1.81 20.19
C PHE A 276 18.72 1.93 21.01
N ASN A 277 19.88 1.76 20.38
CA ASN A 277 21.16 1.99 21.05
C ASN A 277 21.19 3.34 21.78
N ARG A 278 21.74 3.33 23.00
CA ARG A 278 21.91 4.53 23.82
C ARG A 278 22.93 5.47 23.19
N ILE A 279 22.44 6.54 22.55
CA ILE A 279 23.26 7.58 21.90
C ILE A 279 23.21 8.81 22.78
N ASN A 280 24.24 9.00 23.62
CA ASN A 280 24.29 10.10 24.58
C ASN A 280 24.09 11.50 23.95
N PRO A 281 24.71 11.82 22.79
CA PRO A 281 24.45 13.11 22.13
C PRO A 281 22.98 13.31 21.74
N LEU A 282 22.26 12.24 21.35
CA LEU A 282 20.83 12.32 21.01
C LEU A 282 19.98 12.73 22.22
N GLN A 283 20.37 12.30 23.44
CA GLN A 283 19.67 12.65 24.67
C GLN A 283 19.78 14.15 25.01
N SER A 284 20.85 14.79 24.62
CA SER A 284 21.07 16.23 24.85
C SER A 284 20.45 17.13 23.80
N LEU A 285 19.95 16.56 22.68
CA LEU A 285 19.33 17.35 21.61
C LEU A 285 18.05 18.04 22.07
N VAL A 286 17.85 19.22 21.50
CA VAL A 286 16.57 19.93 21.49
C VAL A 286 16.00 19.90 20.09
N VAL A 287 14.80 19.35 19.94
CA VAL A 287 14.07 19.27 18.69
C VAL A 287 12.69 19.90 18.89
N ASP A 288 12.22 20.67 17.92
CA ASP A 288 10.93 21.34 18.03
C ASP A 288 9.79 20.35 18.03
N ASN A 289 8.93 20.44 19.03
CA ASN A 289 7.74 19.59 19.15
C ASN A 289 6.75 19.80 17.99
N ASP A 290 6.64 20.99 17.44
CA ASP A 290 5.78 21.28 16.29
C ASP A 290 6.24 20.48 15.05
N THR A 291 7.55 20.41 14.81
CA THR A 291 8.10 19.61 13.69
C THR A 291 7.81 18.11 13.87
N LEU A 292 7.95 17.61 15.09
CA LEU A 292 7.65 16.21 15.42
C LEU A 292 6.14 15.94 15.40
N GLY A 293 5.34 16.87 15.89
CA GLY A 293 3.88 16.79 15.84
C GLY A 293 3.35 16.73 14.39
N ASP A 294 3.87 17.58 13.51
CA ASP A 294 3.59 17.54 12.07
C ASP A 294 3.96 16.18 11.45
N PHE A 295 5.10 15.63 11.84
CA PHE A 295 5.53 14.31 11.36
C PHE A 295 4.60 13.21 11.85
N VAL A 296 4.42 13.12 13.16
CA VAL A 296 3.62 12.05 13.78
C VAL A 296 2.16 12.10 13.34
N SER A 297 1.54 13.29 13.30
CA SER A 297 0.14 13.42 12.87
C SER A 297 -0.11 12.85 11.48
N LYS A 298 0.86 12.95 10.57
CA LYS A 298 0.78 12.41 9.21
C LYS A 298 1.01 10.90 9.11
N LEU A 299 1.38 10.24 10.20
CA LEU A 299 1.51 8.79 10.26
C LEU A 299 0.24 8.08 10.73
N TYR A 300 -0.80 8.83 11.13
CA TYR A 300 -2.09 8.31 11.59
C TYR A 300 -3.23 8.81 10.71
N TYR A 301 -4.37 8.18 10.86
CA TYR A 301 -5.59 8.64 10.19
C TYR A 301 -5.85 10.15 10.45
N PRO A 302 -6.23 10.94 9.45
CA PRO A 302 -6.64 10.58 8.07
C PRO A 302 -5.50 10.50 7.04
N SER A 303 -4.31 10.16 7.46
CA SER A 303 -3.17 9.98 6.54
C SER A 303 -3.42 8.83 5.54
N PRO A 304 -2.91 8.94 4.30
CA PRO A 304 -3.00 7.86 3.32
C PRO A 304 -2.11 6.65 3.65
N TYR A 305 -1.20 6.78 4.63
CA TYR A 305 -0.20 5.74 4.92
C TYR A 305 -0.74 4.70 5.90
N ARG A 306 -0.91 3.49 5.42
CA ARG A 306 -1.39 2.35 6.22
C ARG A 306 -0.22 1.45 6.62
N PHE A 307 0.26 1.62 7.84
CA PHE A 307 1.41 0.87 8.38
C PHE A 307 1.10 -0.62 8.65
N ASP A 308 -0.16 -1.00 8.75
CA ASP A 308 -0.60 -2.40 8.85
C ASP A 308 -0.41 -3.18 7.54
N VAL A 309 -0.39 -2.50 6.40
CA VAL A 309 -0.24 -3.11 5.06
C VAL A 309 0.98 -2.63 4.28
N ILE A 310 1.71 -1.60 4.75
CA ILE A 310 2.95 -1.16 4.11
C ILE A 310 3.94 -2.35 4.06
N PRO A 311 4.43 -2.72 2.86
CA PRO A 311 5.42 -3.78 2.73
C PRO A 311 6.72 -3.43 3.45
N VAL A 312 7.39 -4.43 4.03
CA VAL A 312 8.74 -4.25 4.61
C VAL A 312 9.73 -3.71 3.56
N LYS A 313 9.53 -4.06 2.30
CA LYS A 313 10.31 -3.53 1.17
C LYS A 313 10.22 -2.00 1.09
N THR A 314 9.04 -1.41 1.22
CA THR A 314 8.87 0.05 1.21
C THR A 314 9.69 0.73 2.30
N LEU A 315 9.74 0.14 3.49
CA LEU A 315 10.59 0.66 4.58
C LEU A 315 12.08 0.54 4.25
N SER A 316 12.47 -0.54 3.56
CA SER A 316 13.84 -0.73 3.07
C SER A 316 14.22 0.28 1.99
N ASP A 317 13.34 0.52 1.02
CA ASP A 317 13.54 1.48 -0.07
C ASP A 317 13.67 2.92 0.49
N ILE A 318 12.94 3.24 1.56
CA ILE A 318 13.09 4.50 2.30
C ILE A 318 14.49 4.63 2.92
N TYR A 319 14.99 3.55 3.51
CA TYR A 319 16.34 3.53 4.06
C TYR A 319 17.39 3.79 2.98
N ASP A 320 17.26 3.16 1.83
CA ASP A 320 18.14 3.36 0.67
C ASP A 320 18.09 4.80 0.15
N LEU A 321 16.90 5.42 0.15
CA LEU A 321 16.74 6.83 -0.21
C LEU A 321 17.61 7.72 0.69
N PHE A 322 17.56 7.52 2.00
CA PHE A 322 18.37 8.30 2.93
C PHE A 322 19.87 8.07 2.77
N LEU A 323 20.30 6.86 2.42
CA LEU A 323 21.71 6.57 2.14
C LEU A 323 22.23 7.31 0.91
N GLY A 324 21.38 7.51 -0.09
CA GLY A 324 21.72 8.18 -1.35
C GLY A 324 21.93 9.70 -1.24
N TYR A 325 21.40 10.33 -0.20
CA TYR A 325 21.42 11.78 -0.04
C TYR A 325 22.29 12.22 1.15
N ARG A 326 22.85 13.42 1.04
CA ARG A 326 23.51 14.13 2.13
C ARG A 326 22.87 15.48 2.35
N LEU A 327 22.85 15.94 3.59
CA LEU A 327 22.45 17.29 3.92
C LEU A 327 23.53 18.29 3.47
N VAL A 328 23.09 19.40 2.91
CA VAL A 328 23.96 20.54 2.58
C VAL A 328 23.33 21.83 3.10
N LEU A 329 24.16 22.76 3.54
CA LEU A 329 23.75 24.06 4.03
C LEU A 329 24.23 25.13 3.05
N ASN A 330 23.32 25.74 2.31
CA ASN A 330 23.61 26.80 1.35
C ASN A 330 22.91 28.08 1.78
N ASN A 331 23.65 29.13 2.05
CA ASN A 331 23.13 30.44 2.47
C ASN A 331 22.13 30.35 3.67
N GLY A 332 22.37 29.43 4.61
CA GLY A 332 21.51 29.23 5.76
C GLY A 332 20.25 28.36 5.49
N VAL A 333 20.10 27.82 4.30
CA VAL A 333 19.00 26.91 3.93
C VAL A 333 19.54 25.48 3.86
N VAL A 334 18.89 24.58 4.59
CA VAL A 334 19.18 23.14 4.55
C VAL A 334 18.50 22.51 3.33
N SER A 335 19.20 21.67 2.61
CA SER A 335 18.65 20.92 1.48
C SER A 335 19.34 19.55 1.35
N ASP A 336 18.71 18.65 0.64
CA ASP A 336 19.27 17.35 0.28
C ASP A 336 20.02 17.43 -1.04
N GLN A 337 21.20 16.81 -1.09
CA GLN A 337 21.99 16.67 -2.29
C GLN A 337 22.31 15.18 -2.52
N LEU A 338 22.06 14.69 -3.73
CA LEU A 338 22.43 13.32 -4.12
C LEU A 338 23.96 13.18 -4.09
N LYS A 339 24.45 12.15 -3.41
CA LYS A 339 25.88 11.83 -3.31
C LYS A 339 26.43 11.44 -4.68
N GLU A 340 27.65 11.90 -5.02
CA GLU A 340 28.30 11.61 -6.31
C GLU A 340 28.51 10.10 -6.56
N GLU A 341 28.71 9.34 -5.51
CA GLU A 341 28.84 7.88 -5.57
C GLU A 341 27.56 7.21 -6.05
N PHE A 342 26.40 7.71 -5.63
CA PHE A 342 25.08 7.24 -6.05
C PHE A 342 24.72 7.69 -7.48
N LYS A 343 25.27 8.79 -7.96
CA LYS A 343 25.11 9.20 -9.37
C LYS A 343 25.85 8.27 -10.33
N LYS A 344 26.94 7.66 -9.89
CA LYS A 344 27.84 6.81 -10.71
C LYS A 344 27.51 5.31 -10.61
N SER A 345 26.99 4.86 -9.50
CA SER A 345 26.44 3.51 -9.31
C SER A 345 24.94 3.59 -9.53
N ASN A 346 24.31 2.58 -10.13
CA ASN A 346 22.85 2.51 -10.26
C ASN A 346 22.12 2.35 -8.90
N GLY A 347 22.62 3.00 -7.83
CA GLY A 347 22.09 2.98 -6.48
C GLY A 347 22.59 1.78 -5.64
N ALA A 348 22.43 1.88 -4.32
CA ALA A 348 22.44 0.69 -3.47
C ALA A 348 21.19 -0.12 -3.82
N VAL A 349 21.35 -1.38 -4.18
CA VAL A 349 20.23 -2.25 -4.52
C VAL A 349 19.98 -3.12 -3.31
N THR A 350 18.80 -3.00 -2.72
CA THR A 350 18.31 -3.98 -1.73
C THR A 350 18.34 -5.38 -2.34
N THR A 351 18.64 -6.38 -1.53
CA THR A 351 18.63 -7.77 -2.01
C THR A 351 17.26 -8.08 -2.60
N PRO A 352 17.16 -8.48 -3.89
CA PRO A 352 15.89 -8.80 -4.51
C PRO A 352 15.10 -9.82 -3.69
N GLU A 353 13.80 -9.58 -3.52
CA GLU A 353 12.92 -10.43 -2.70
C GLU A 353 12.99 -11.91 -3.12
N MET A 354 13.10 -12.18 -4.43
CA MET A 354 13.29 -13.54 -4.97
C MET A 354 14.57 -14.20 -4.43
N LEU A 355 15.64 -13.43 -4.24
CA LEU A 355 16.90 -13.95 -3.69
C LEU A 355 16.76 -14.22 -2.18
N VAL A 356 16.08 -13.33 -1.46
CA VAL A 356 15.77 -13.51 -0.04
C VAL A 356 14.92 -14.77 0.17
N HIS A 357 13.85 -14.93 -0.61
CA HIS A 357 13.03 -16.15 -0.58
C HIS A 357 13.86 -17.40 -0.88
N LYS A 358 14.72 -17.34 -1.88
CA LYS A 358 15.58 -18.48 -2.23
C LYS A 358 16.57 -18.84 -1.13
N VAL A 359 17.14 -17.85 -0.45
CA VAL A 359 18.00 -18.06 0.71
C VAL A 359 17.22 -18.69 1.85
N ILE A 360 16.02 -18.18 2.17
CA ILE A 360 15.14 -18.74 3.21
C ILE A 360 14.77 -20.18 2.87
N GLU A 361 14.31 -20.47 1.66
CA GLU A 361 14.00 -21.83 1.22
C GLU A 361 15.18 -22.81 1.34
N CYS A 362 16.40 -22.32 1.08
CA CYS A 362 17.60 -23.15 1.17
C CYS A 362 18.10 -23.35 2.60
N THR A 363 17.86 -22.36 3.49
CA THR A 363 18.36 -22.38 4.88
C THR A 363 17.32 -22.87 5.87
N MET A 364 16.05 -22.62 5.59
CA MET A 364 14.90 -23.03 6.42
C MET A 364 13.80 -23.61 5.51
N PRO A 365 13.93 -24.89 5.09
CA PRO A 365 12.89 -25.55 4.30
C PRO A 365 11.53 -25.52 5.01
N THR A 366 10.46 -25.32 4.29
CA THR A 366 9.11 -25.13 4.83
C THR A 366 8.64 -26.29 5.69
N ASP A 367 9.02 -27.52 5.30
CA ASP A 367 8.75 -28.76 6.06
C ASP A 367 9.44 -28.79 7.44
N VAL A 368 10.58 -28.13 7.56
CA VAL A 368 11.29 -27.99 8.85
C VAL A 368 10.58 -26.95 9.72
N ILE A 369 10.23 -25.81 9.16
CA ILE A 369 9.52 -24.73 9.88
C ILE A 369 8.15 -25.22 10.37
N ASP A 370 7.39 -25.89 9.52
CA ASP A 370 6.06 -26.42 9.86
C ASP A 370 6.11 -27.51 10.96
N SER A 371 7.26 -28.14 11.16
CA SER A 371 7.48 -29.14 12.20
C SER A 371 7.94 -28.56 13.54
N MET A 372 8.32 -27.27 13.58
CA MET A 372 8.87 -26.61 14.77
C MET A 372 7.78 -26.00 15.65
N SER A 373 7.96 -26.09 16.94
CA SER A 373 7.16 -25.34 17.91
C SER A 373 7.53 -23.85 17.89
N ILE A 374 6.62 -22.98 18.33
CA ILE A 374 6.87 -21.53 18.46
C ILE A 374 8.12 -21.25 19.30
N THR A 375 8.37 -22.02 20.35
CA THR A 375 9.54 -21.86 21.22
C THR A 375 10.84 -22.21 20.50
N GLU A 376 10.83 -23.19 19.61
CA GLU A 376 12.01 -23.54 18.80
C GLU A 376 12.29 -22.49 17.74
N LEU A 377 11.22 -21.94 17.11
CA LEU A 377 11.34 -20.84 16.13
C LEU A 377 11.89 -19.54 16.76
N LEU A 378 11.57 -19.27 18.03
CA LEU A 378 12.06 -18.08 18.74
C LEU A 378 13.52 -18.22 19.22
N ASN A 379 14.09 -19.42 19.16
CA ASN A 379 15.48 -19.70 19.58
C ASN A 379 16.43 -19.92 18.37
N LEU A 380 15.94 -19.75 17.13
CA LEU A 380 16.75 -19.68 15.91
C LEU A 380 17.33 -18.29 15.72
#